data_db0c40becbecaa1a3c0b865a4812eaa4
#
_entry.id   db0c40becbecaa1a3c0b865a4812eaa4
#
_cell.length_a   1.000
_cell.length_b   1.000
_cell.length_c   1.000
_cell.angle_alpha   90.00
_cell.angle_beta   90.00
_cell.angle_gamma   90.00
#
_symmetry.space_group_name_H-M   'P 1'
#
loop_
_entity.id
_entity.type
_entity.pdbx_description
1 polymer ?
#
loop_
_entity_poly.entity_id
_entity_poly.type
_entity_poly.pdbx_seq_one_letter_code
_entity_poly.pdbx_strand_id
1 'polypeptide(L)'
;MTPNVHPIDERLPTGKLTALGLQHVLVMYAGAIAVPLIVGRALKLAPEQVALLISADLFCCGLVTLIQSLGVTRWFGIKLPVMMGVTFAAVGPMVAFANAMPGVEGARAIFGAIIGAGVISMIIAPVVSKLLRFFPPVVTGTIIAIIGISLMR
;
A
#
# COMPACT_ATOMS: atom_id res chain seq x y z
N MET A 1 -23.79 33.65 1.57
CA MET A 1 -23.57 32.52 0.64
C MET A 1 -22.12 32.11 0.81
N THR A 2 -21.84 31.01 1.49
CA THR A 2 -20.49 30.42 1.59
C THR A 2 -20.10 29.98 0.17
N PRO A 3 -18.91 30.35 -0.33
CA PRO A 3 -18.45 29.86 -1.62
C PRO A 3 -18.49 28.35 -1.61
N ASN A 4 -19.04 27.74 -2.68
CA ASN A 4 -19.04 26.29 -2.90
C ASN A 4 -17.59 25.83 -3.08
N VAL A 5 -16.87 25.68 -1.97
CA VAL A 5 -15.52 25.10 -1.96
C VAL A 5 -15.70 23.60 -2.19
N HIS A 6 -15.02 23.06 -3.19
CA HIS A 6 -15.05 21.61 -3.43
C HIS A 6 -14.53 20.88 -2.18
N PRO A 7 -15.17 19.79 -1.74
CA PRO A 7 -14.77 19.07 -0.52
C PRO A 7 -13.27 18.71 -0.43
N ILE A 8 -12.60 18.58 -1.58
CA ILE A 8 -11.16 18.32 -1.68
C ILE A 8 -10.31 19.54 -1.23
N ASP A 9 -10.84 20.75 -1.39
CA ASP A 9 -10.14 22.00 -1.08
C ASP A 9 -10.56 22.58 0.29
N GLU A 10 -11.39 21.84 1.05
CA GLU A 10 -11.83 22.24 2.38
C GLU A 10 -10.65 22.19 3.37
N ARG A 11 -10.39 23.31 4.03
CA ARG A 11 -9.35 23.41 5.05
C ARG A 11 -9.94 23.14 6.43
N LEU A 12 -9.64 21.99 6.98
CA LEU A 12 -9.99 21.66 8.36
C LEU A 12 -9.15 22.45 9.36
N PRO A 13 -9.67 22.71 10.58
CA PRO A 13 -8.87 23.27 11.67
C PRO A 13 -7.62 22.43 11.92
N THR A 14 -6.49 23.07 12.18
CA THR A 14 -5.18 22.41 12.32
C THR A 14 -5.18 21.28 13.36
N GLY A 15 -5.85 21.47 14.50
CA GLY A 15 -5.95 20.43 15.52
C GLY A 15 -6.68 19.17 15.05
N LYS A 16 -7.78 19.33 14.30
CA LYS A 16 -8.53 18.21 13.72
C LYS A 16 -7.71 17.52 12.62
N LEU A 17 -7.04 18.30 11.79
CA LEU A 17 -6.18 17.80 10.73
C LEU A 17 -5.03 16.96 11.28
N THR A 18 -4.37 17.46 12.33
CA THR A 18 -3.27 16.74 13.01
C THR A 18 -3.76 15.43 13.64
N ALA A 19 -4.90 15.47 14.34
CA ALA A 19 -5.46 14.27 14.98
C ALA A 19 -5.82 13.19 13.94
N LEU A 20 -6.49 13.57 12.85
CA LEU A 20 -6.83 12.65 11.77
C LEU A 20 -5.59 12.13 11.03
N GLY A 21 -4.60 12.98 10.78
CA GLY A 21 -3.33 12.60 10.17
C GLY A 21 -2.58 11.57 11.04
N LEU A 22 -2.49 11.81 12.34
CA LEU A 22 -1.86 10.89 13.29
C LEU A 22 -2.60 9.54 13.34
N GLN A 23 -3.93 9.57 13.34
CA GLN A 23 -4.75 8.35 13.28
C GLN A 23 -4.45 7.54 12.01
N HIS A 24 -4.36 8.17 10.83
CA HIS A 24 -4.00 7.51 9.60
C HIS A 24 -2.62 6.85 9.67
N VAL A 25 -1.62 7.57 10.19
CA VAL A 25 -0.26 7.03 10.36
C VAL A 25 -0.26 5.81 11.28
N LEU A 26 -0.92 5.88 12.44
CA LEU A 26 -0.97 4.78 13.40
C LEU A 26 -1.64 3.53 12.83
N VAL A 27 -2.72 3.69 12.08
CA VAL A 27 -3.42 2.56 11.43
C VAL A 27 -2.55 1.91 10.35
N MET A 28 -1.87 2.71 9.53
CA MET A 28 -1.01 2.20 8.46
C MET A 28 0.26 1.53 9.00
N TYR A 29 0.83 2.07 10.08
CA TYR A 29 2.12 1.66 10.62
C TYR A 29 2.18 0.16 10.95
N ALA A 30 1.14 -0.38 11.57
CA ALA A 30 1.06 -1.80 11.90
C ALA A 30 1.13 -2.68 10.64
N GLY A 31 0.42 -2.31 9.58
CA GLY A 31 0.43 -3.01 8.30
C GLY A 31 1.77 -2.92 7.57
N ALA A 32 2.35 -1.74 7.54
CA ALA A 32 3.62 -1.48 6.89
C ALA A 32 4.80 -2.26 7.50
N ILE A 33 4.77 -2.54 8.81
CA ILE A 33 5.77 -3.38 9.46
C ILE A 33 5.49 -4.87 9.27
N ALA A 34 4.23 -5.27 9.31
CA ALA A 34 3.86 -6.69 9.27
C ALA A 34 4.30 -7.37 7.97
N VAL A 35 4.09 -6.75 6.83
CA VAL A 35 4.40 -7.37 5.52
C VAL A 35 5.90 -7.60 5.32
N PRO A 36 6.81 -6.61 5.48
CA PRO A 36 8.24 -6.85 5.40
C PRO A 36 8.74 -7.88 6.43
N LEU A 37 8.13 -7.91 7.62
CA LEU A 37 8.50 -8.87 8.66
C LEU A 37 8.12 -10.30 8.26
N ILE A 38 6.92 -10.54 7.71
CA ILE A 38 6.47 -11.84 7.25
C ILE A 38 7.34 -12.32 6.08
N VAL A 39 7.54 -11.47 5.09
CA VAL A 39 8.34 -11.79 3.89
C VAL A 39 9.81 -12.00 4.24
N GLY A 40 10.38 -11.16 5.09
CA GLY A 40 11.76 -11.28 5.54
C GLY A 40 12.02 -12.57 6.32
N ARG A 41 11.07 -13.01 7.16
CA ARG A 41 11.13 -14.30 7.84
C ARG A 41 11.02 -15.48 6.86
N ALA A 42 10.11 -15.42 5.90
CA ALA A 42 9.96 -16.44 4.88
C ALA A 42 11.23 -16.59 4.02
N LEU A 43 11.88 -15.50 3.71
CA LEU A 43 13.17 -15.44 3.00
C LEU A 43 14.37 -15.83 3.88
N LYS A 44 14.18 -16.02 5.19
CA LYS A 44 15.26 -16.31 6.16
C LYS A 44 16.36 -15.23 6.14
N LEU A 45 15.97 -13.98 6.00
CA LEU A 45 16.91 -12.86 5.99
C LEU A 45 17.44 -12.58 7.40
N ALA A 46 18.65 -12.01 7.47
CA ALA A 46 19.22 -11.55 8.73
C ALA A 46 18.38 -10.39 9.32
N PRO A 47 18.30 -10.24 10.66
CA PRO A 47 17.50 -9.19 11.30
C PRO A 47 17.80 -7.78 10.78
N GLU A 48 19.06 -7.49 10.46
CA GLU A 48 19.51 -6.22 9.90
C GLU A 48 18.91 -5.95 8.51
N GLN A 49 18.82 -6.99 7.69
CA GLN A 49 18.22 -6.91 6.36
C GLN A 49 16.70 -6.69 6.45
N VAL A 50 16.05 -7.33 7.42
CA VAL A 50 14.62 -7.12 7.68
C VAL A 50 14.35 -5.69 8.17
N ALA A 51 15.20 -5.17 9.06
CA ALA A 51 15.11 -3.78 9.52
C ALA A 51 15.29 -2.78 8.37
N LEU A 52 16.22 -3.04 7.47
CA LEU A 52 16.41 -2.25 6.25
C LEU A 52 15.19 -2.28 5.35
N LEU A 53 14.57 -3.45 5.17
CA LEU A 53 13.33 -3.61 4.39
C LEU A 53 12.19 -2.79 4.97
N ILE A 54 11.99 -2.85 6.30
CA ILE A 54 10.96 -2.08 6.98
C ILE A 54 11.20 -0.58 6.80
N SER A 55 12.44 -0.13 6.97
CA SER A 55 12.81 1.28 6.83
C SER A 55 12.61 1.79 5.39
N ALA A 56 12.99 1.00 4.40
CA ALA A 56 12.80 1.31 2.99
C ALA A 56 11.32 1.37 2.61
N ASP A 57 10.53 0.42 3.11
CA ASP A 57 9.08 0.37 2.88
C ASP A 57 8.38 1.60 3.47
N LEU A 58 8.64 1.93 4.74
CA LEU A 58 8.09 3.11 5.39
C LEU A 58 8.46 4.40 4.67
N PHE A 59 9.71 4.51 4.20
CA PHE A 59 10.15 5.67 3.42
C PHE A 59 9.40 5.78 2.10
N CYS A 60 9.29 4.70 1.34
CA CYS A 60 8.55 4.66 0.08
C CYS A 60 7.06 4.94 0.28
N CYS A 61 6.44 4.35 1.30
CA CYS A 61 5.05 4.62 1.66
C CYS A 61 4.81 6.10 1.96
N GLY A 62 5.70 6.74 2.72
CA GLY A 62 5.63 8.16 3.03
C GLY A 62 5.74 9.02 1.76
N LEU A 63 6.74 8.75 0.92
CA LEU A 63 6.98 9.48 -0.31
C LEU A 63 5.78 9.37 -1.28
N VAL A 64 5.28 8.16 -1.50
CA VAL A 64 4.16 7.92 -2.41
C VAL A 64 2.87 8.52 -1.85
N THR A 65 2.66 8.47 -0.53
CA THR A 65 1.52 9.13 0.13
C THR A 65 1.54 10.65 -0.08
N LEU A 66 2.70 11.28 0.03
CA LEU A 66 2.85 12.71 -0.25
C LEU A 66 2.51 13.03 -1.70
N ILE A 67 3.07 12.30 -2.66
CA ILE A 67 2.78 12.49 -4.09
C ILE A 67 1.28 12.34 -4.37
N GLN A 68 0.66 11.33 -3.79
CA GLN A 68 -0.75 11.01 -4.00
C GLN A 68 -1.67 12.05 -3.37
N SER A 69 -1.39 12.48 -2.14
CA SER A 69 -2.21 13.44 -1.40
C SER A 69 -2.07 14.86 -1.90
N LEU A 70 -0.87 15.27 -2.32
CA LEU A 70 -0.62 16.61 -2.85
C LEU A 70 -1.12 16.78 -4.30
N GLY A 71 -1.23 15.69 -5.05
CA GLY A 71 -1.60 15.76 -6.45
C GLY A 71 -0.56 16.51 -7.27
N VAL A 72 0.68 16.03 -7.25
CA VAL A 72 1.86 16.70 -7.82
C VAL A 72 1.72 16.97 -9.31
N THR A 73 1.04 16.07 -10.04
CA THR A 73 0.83 16.23 -11.49
C THR A 73 -0.60 15.85 -11.90
N ARG A 74 -0.97 16.20 -13.13
CA ARG A 74 -2.26 15.80 -13.73
C ARG A 74 -2.42 14.27 -13.86
N TRP A 75 -1.30 13.54 -13.88
CA TRP A 75 -1.26 12.08 -14.07
C TRP A 75 -1.00 11.33 -12.77
N PHE A 76 -0.37 11.97 -11.79
CA PHE A 76 0.02 11.39 -10.51
C PHE A 76 -0.55 12.21 -9.37
N GLY A 77 -1.37 11.56 -8.55
CA GLY A 77 -1.98 12.14 -7.36
C GLY A 77 -3.44 12.51 -7.57
N ILE A 78 -4.27 12.03 -6.65
CA ILE A 78 -5.74 12.22 -6.67
C ILE A 78 -6.20 13.34 -5.74
N LYS A 79 -5.29 14.02 -5.05
CA LYS A 79 -5.58 15.07 -4.03
C LYS A 79 -6.49 14.59 -2.90
N LEU A 80 -6.48 13.31 -2.58
CA LEU A 80 -7.22 12.75 -1.47
C LEU A 80 -6.27 12.36 -0.34
N PRO A 81 -6.65 12.48 0.93
CA PRO A 81 -5.84 12.07 2.08
C PRO A 81 -5.84 10.54 2.19
N VAL A 82 -5.20 9.87 1.25
CA VAL A 82 -5.08 8.41 1.18
C VAL A 82 -3.66 8.01 1.53
N MET A 83 -3.50 7.17 2.55
CA MET A 83 -2.21 6.56 2.86
C MET A 83 -1.93 5.44 1.87
N MET A 84 -0.80 5.54 1.19
CA MET A 84 -0.30 4.49 0.32
C MET A 84 0.62 3.57 1.12
N GLY A 85 0.38 2.28 1.06
CA GLY A 85 1.13 1.28 1.82
C GLY A 85 1.21 -0.04 1.10
N VAL A 86 1.80 -1.03 1.79
CA VAL A 86 1.93 -2.40 1.29
C VAL A 86 0.55 -3.04 1.08
N THR A 87 0.47 -3.92 0.10
CA THR A 87 -0.75 -4.70 -0.13
C THR A 87 -0.65 -6.09 0.50
N PHE A 88 -1.59 -6.40 1.38
CA PHE A 88 -1.70 -7.74 1.98
C PHE A 88 -2.07 -8.82 0.96
N ALA A 89 -2.71 -8.47 -0.13
CA ALA A 89 -3.07 -9.40 -1.20
C ALA A 89 -1.84 -10.06 -1.85
N ALA A 90 -0.70 -9.38 -1.86
CA ALA A 90 0.54 -9.90 -2.42
C ALA A 90 1.36 -10.78 -1.44
N VAL A 91 1.02 -10.80 -0.15
CA VAL A 91 1.80 -11.53 0.87
C VAL A 91 1.83 -13.03 0.58
N GLY A 92 0.69 -13.63 0.24
CA GLY A 92 0.61 -15.06 -0.10
C GLY A 92 1.56 -15.46 -1.24
N PRO A 93 1.47 -14.84 -2.42
CA PRO A 93 2.41 -15.06 -3.51
C PRO A 93 3.88 -14.79 -3.15
N MET A 94 4.17 -13.72 -2.39
CA MET A 94 5.52 -13.40 -1.94
C MET A 94 6.09 -14.51 -1.03
N VAL A 95 5.32 -15.00 -0.08
CA VAL A 95 5.74 -16.09 0.84
C VAL A 95 5.94 -17.37 0.07
N ALA A 96 5.06 -17.72 -0.87
CA ALA A 96 5.23 -18.89 -1.72
C ALA A 96 6.55 -18.81 -2.53
N PHE A 97 6.84 -17.64 -3.08
CA PHE A 97 8.08 -17.38 -3.81
C PHE A 97 9.31 -17.44 -2.90
N ALA A 98 9.23 -16.85 -1.71
CA ALA A 98 10.30 -16.88 -0.70
C ALA A 98 10.64 -18.30 -0.24
N ASN A 99 9.65 -19.17 -0.11
CA ASN A 99 9.86 -20.58 0.24
C ASN A 99 10.51 -21.38 -0.89
N ALA A 100 10.24 -21.02 -2.14
CA ALA A 100 10.86 -21.64 -3.30
C ALA A 100 12.32 -21.19 -3.50
N MET A 101 12.61 -19.91 -3.21
CA MET A 101 13.92 -19.28 -3.37
C MET A 101 14.28 -18.46 -2.13
N PRO A 102 14.79 -19.10 -1.05
CA PRO A 102 15.17 -18.38 0.16
C PRO A 102 16.43 -17.53 -0.02
N GLY A 103 16.56 -16.48 0.82
CA GLY A 103 17.74 -15.63 0.84
C GLY A 103 17.64 -14.38 -0.06
N VAL A 104 18.78 -13.76 -0.27
CA VAL A 104 18.89 -12.48 -1.00
C VAL A 104 18.47 -12.61 -2.47
N GLU A 105 18.74 -13.75 -3.11
CA GLU A 105 18.33 -14.00 -4.49
C GLU A 105 16.81 -14.03 -4.63
N GLY A 106 16.12 -14.71 -3.70
CA GLY A 106 14.65 -14.68 -3.65
C GLY A 106 14.10 -13.29 -3.40
N ALA A 107 14.76 -12.51 -2.54
CA ALA A 107 14.37 -11.10 -2.31
C ALA A 107 14.50 -10.27 -3.59
N ARG A 108 15.60 -10.40 -4.33
CA ARG A 108 15.80 -9.69 -5.61
C ARG A 108 14.73 -10.07 -6.64
N ALA A 109 14.40 -11.35 -6.73
CA ALA A 109 13.38 -11.83 -7.64
C ALA A 109 11.99 -11.30 -7.29
N ILE A 110 11.63 -11.30 -6.00
CA ILE A 110 10.37 -10.72 -5.50
C ILE A 110 10.29 -9.22 -5.83
N PHE A 111 11.35 -8.44 -5.55
CA PHE A 111 11.35 -7.01 -5.87
C PHE A 111 11.29 -6.75 -7.38
N GLY A 112 11.99 -7.55 -8.19
CA GLY A 112 11.88 -7.49 -9.64
C GLY A 112 10.45 -7.74 -10.12
N ALA A 113 9.79 -8.75 -9.55
CA ALA A 113 8.39 -9.07 -9.86
C ALA A 113 7.43 -7.94 -9.45
N ILE A 114 7.65 -7.31 -8.28
CA ILE A 114 6.86 -6.17 -7.81
C ILE A 114 6.98 -4.97 -8.75
N ILE A 115 8.21 -4.65 -9.17
CA ILE A 115 8.44 -3.55 -10.12
C ILE A 115 7.74 -3.87 -11.45
N GLY A 116 7.90 -5.08 -11.97
CA GLY A 116 7.22 -5.52 -13.18
C GLY A 116 5.70 -5.45 -13.06
N ALA A 117 5.14 -5.94 -11.95
CA ALA A 117 3.72 -5.85 -11.67
C ALA A 117 3.24 -4.39 -11.58
N GLY A 118 4.04 -3.49 -11.00
CA GLY A 118 3.75 -2.06 -10.95
C GLY A 118 3.63 -1.44 -12.35
N VAL A 119 4.58 -1.72 -13.22
CA VAL A 119 4.56 -1.23 -14.61
C VAL A 119 3.34 -1.78 -15.37
N ILE A 120 3.08 -3.08 -15.26
CA ILE A 120 1.92 -3.72 -15.88
C ILE A 120 0.61 -3.10 -15.35
N SER A 121 0.53 -2.88 -14.04
CA SER A 121 -0.64 -2.26 -13.40
C SER A 121 -0.89 -0.85 -13.92
N MET A 122 0.14 -0.05 -14.15
CA MET A 122 0.00 1.29 -14.75
C MET A 122 -0.58 1.22 -16.16
N ILE A 123 -0.16 0.24 -16.97
CA ILE A 123 -0.65 0.05 -18.34
C ILE A 123 -2.11 -0.42 -18.34
N ILE A 124 -2.48 -1.30 -17.41
CA ILE A 124 -3.81 -1.91 -17.33
C ILE A 124 -4.80 -1.01 -16.57
N ALA A 125 -4.33 -0.06 -15.76
CA ALA A 125 -5.15 0.80 -14.91
C ALA A 125 -6.38 1.42 -15.63
N PRO A 126 -6.29 1.98 -16.86
CA PRO A 126 -7.45 2.55 -17.52
C PRO A 126 -8.50 1.50 -17.91
N VAL A 127 -8.09 0.25 -18.15
CA VAL A 127 -9.00 -0.86 -18.45
C VAL A 127 -9.69 -1.33 -17.16
N VAL A 128 -8.91 -1.53 -16.09
CA VAL A 128 -9.42 -1.94 -14.78
C VAL A 128 -10.38 -0.91 -14.21
N SER A 129 -10.11 0.37 -14.40
CA SER A 129 -11.01 1.46 -13.98
C SER A 129 -12.42 1.32 -14.59
N LYS A 130 -12.54 0.86 -15.83
CA LYS A 130 -13.83 0.58 -16.47
C LYS A 130 -14.49 -0.68 -15.90
N LEU A 131 -13.69 -1.66 -15.44
CA LEU A 131 -14.16 -2.90 -14.85
C LEU A 131 -14.65 -2.73 -13.40
N LEU A 132 -14.29 -1.64 -12.71
CA LEU A 132 -14.78 -1.34 -11.35
C LEU A 132 -16.31 -1.34 -11.26
N ARG A 133 -17.00 -1.06 -12.35
CA ARG A 133 -18.47 -1.18 -12.43
C ARG A 133 -19.00 -2.57 -12.07
N PHE A 134 -18.21 -3.62 -12.27
CA PHE A 134 -18.57 -5.01 -11.96
C PHE A 134 -18.21 -5.45 -10.54
N PHE A 135 -17.56 -4.56 -9.77
CA PHE A 135 -17.17 -4.82 -8.39
C PHE A 135 -18.06 -4.05 -7.40
N PRO A 136 -19.25 -4.56 -7.06
CA PRO A 136 -20.08 -3.93 -6.06
C PRO A 136 -19.38 -3.94 -4.69
N PRO A 137 -19.72 -3.01 -3.77
CA PRO A 137 -19.09 -2.88 -2.45
C PRO A 137 -19.09 -4.18 -1.64
N VAL A 138 -20.11 -5.02 -1.81
CA VAL A 138 -20.20 -6.35 -1.14
C VAL A 138 -19.06 -7.26 -1.55
N VAL A 139 -18.72 -7.32 -2.85
CA VAL A 139 -17.62 -8.15 -3.36
C VAL A 139 -16.29 -7.64 -2.79
N THR A 140 -16.08 -6.33 -2.84
CA THR A 140 -14.85 -5.71 -2.30
C THR A 140 -14.71 -5.98 -0.80
N GLY A 141 -15.78 -5.79 -0.01
CA GLY A 141 -15.78 -6.07 1.42
C GLY A 141 -15.50 -7.54 1.74
N THR A 142 -16.10 -8.47 0.98
CA THR A 142 -15.85 -9.91 1.15
C THR A 142 -14.40 -10.29 0.85
N ILE A 143 -13.81 -9.74 -0.21
CA ILE A 143 -12.39 -9.97 -0.54
C ILE A 143 -11.49 -9.49 0.59
N ILE A 144 -11.71 -8.28 1.11
CA ILE A 144 -10.92 -7.71 2.22
C ILE A 144 -11.05 -8.60 3.47
N ALA A 145 -12.26 -9.05 3.80
CA ALA A 145 -12.50 -9.94 4.94
C ALA A 145 -11.75 -11.27 4.78
N ILE A 146 -11.82 -11.90 3.60
CA ILE A 146 -11.13 -13.17 3.32
C ILE A 146 -9.60 -12.98 3.43
N ILE A 147 -9.05 -11.90 2.90
CA ILE A 147 -7.61 -11.58 3.04
C ILE A 147 -7.26 -11.45 4.52
N GLY A 148 -8.04 -10.71 5.31
CA GLY A 148 -7.82 -10.56 6.74
C GLY A 148 -7.80 -11.90 7.48
N ILE A 149 -8.78 -12.76 7.23
CA ILE A 149 -8.89 -14.08 7.85
C ILE A 149 -7.72 -14.98 7.41
N SER A 150 -7.31 -14.94 6.15
CA SER A 150 -6.21 -15.75 5.64
C SER A 150 -4.85 -15.41 6.26
N LEU A 151 -4.67 -14.16 6.69
CA LEU A 151 -3.45 -13.69 7.36
C LEU A 151 -3.40 -14.04 8.87
N MET A 152 -4.53 -14.43 9.47
CA MET A 152 -4.56 -14.87 10.88
C MET A 152 -4.05 -16.32 11.07
N ARG A 153 -3.73 -17.01 10.00
CA ARG A 153 -3.27 -18.40 9.99
C ARG A 153 -1.72 -18.48 9.97
#